data_5aa7b579be8504f66047b23ca558651f
#
_entry.id   5aa7b579be8504f66047b23ca558651f
#
_cell.length_a   1.000
_cell.length_b   1.000
_cell.length_c   1.000
_cell.angle_alpha   90.00
_cell.angle_beta   90.00
_cell.angle_gamma   90.00
#
_symmetry.space_group_name_H-M   'P 1'
#
loop_
_entity.id
_entity.type
_entity.pdbx_description
1 polymer ?
#
loop_
_entity_poly.entity_id
_entity_poly.type
_entity_poly.pdbx_seq_one_letter_code
_entity_poly.pdbx_strand_id
1 'polypeptide(L)'
;TGAFDRDPVPDFDQLFHQYCEAVHGLDENIGRVLTHLDQSKLSESTLVLYMGDNGFALGEHGFYDKRDAFEESIRVPLLAWAPGQLDPSVVQPMVQNIDLAPTILDACGVEASEAMDMDGMSFWPLLLGKNPEWRDHILYEYHWEWNFPATPTTFAIRTDRYKFIFYHGVWDANGFYDLETDPHERHNLIHVPGYREMAMQLREQLFNELENSGGLDLPVRRPAGDRLDQRKLRR
;
A
#
# COMPACT_ATOMS: atom_id res chain seq x y z
N THR A 1 -8.62 1.42 -16.61
CA THR A 1 -9.57 0.74 -17.55
C THR A 1 -8.85 -0.21 -18.53
N GLY A 2 -7.55 -0.40 -18.44
CA GLY A 2 -6.78 -1.16 -19.42
C GLY A 2 -6.95 -2.67 -19.41
N ALA A 3 -7.41 -3.29 -18.33
CA ALA A 3 -7.51 -4.74 -18.22
C ALA A 3 -8.84 -5.31 -18.74
N PHE A 4 -9.91 -4.51 -18.78
CA PHE A 4 -11.27 -4.98 -19.07
C PHE A 4 -11.84 -4.54 -20.43
N ASP A 5 -11.03 -3.95 -21.29
CA ASP A 5 -11.50 -3.33 -22.54
C ASP A 5 -11.96 -4.33 -23.61
N ARG A 6 -11.96 -5.65 -23.36
CA ARG A 6 -12.30 -6.70 -24.34
C ARG A 6 -13.18 -7.84 -23.84
N ASP A 7 -13.32 -7.97 -22.53
CA ASP A 7 -14.24 -8.97 -21.94
C ASP A 7 -15.48 -8.22 -21.42
N PRO A 8 -16.66 -8.83 -21.45
CA PRO A 8 -17.82 -8.25 -20.82
C PRO A 8 -17.46 -7.91 -19.36
N VAL A 9 -17.83 -6.71 -18.90
CA VAL A 9 -17.66 -6.32 -17.50
C VAL A 9 -18.24 -7.45 -16.65
N PRO A 10 -17.44 -8.08 -15.77
CA PRO A 10 -17.96 -9.14 -14.92
C PRO A 10 -19.17 -8.62 -14.16
N ASP A 11 -20.18 -9.47 -13.98
CA ASP A 11 -21.26 -9.16 -13.06
C ASP A 11 -20.63 -8.89 -11.70
N PHE A 12 -20.89 -7.70 -11.15
CA PHE A 12 -20.32 -7.26 -9.87
C PHE A 12 -20.62 -8.26 -8.76
N ASP A 13 -21.84 -8.77 -8.70
CA ASP A 13 -22.24 -9.74 -7.68
C ASP A 13 -21.43 -11.04 -7.80
N GLN A 14 -21.20 -11.50 -9.02
CA GLN A 14 -20.37 -12.69 -9.26
C GLN A 14 -18.91 -12.44 -8.84
N LEU A 15 -18.34 -11.29 -9.20
CA LEU A 15 -16.97 -10.92 -8.84
C LEU A 15 -16.82 -10.81 -7.32
N PHE A 16 -17.78 -10.16 -6.66
CA PHE A 16 -17.79 -9.99 -5.21
C PHE A 16 -17.93 -11.34 -4.48
N HIS A 17 -18.79 -12.24 -4.95
CA HIS A 17 -18.90 -13.58 -4.39
C HIS A 17 -17.59 -14.37 -4.53
N GLN A 18 -16.95 -14.33 -5.70
CA GLN A 18 -15.66 -14.99 -5.93
C GLN A 18 -14.56 -14.41 -5.01
N TYR A 19 -14.56 -13.10 -4.79
CA TYR A 19 -13.66 -12.46 -3.84
C TYR A 19 -13.91 -12.97 -2.41
N CYS A 20 -15.15 -13.01 -1.96
CA CYS A 20 -15.50 -13.53 -0.64
C CYS A 20 -15.11 -15.01 -0.45
N GLU A 21 -15.32 -15.84 -1.49
CA GLU A 21 -14.90 -17.26 -1.50
C GLU A 21 -13.38 -17.39 -1.37
N ALA A 22 -12.63 -16.54 -2.09
CA ALA A 22 -11.17 -16.53 -2.01
C ALA A 22 -10.67 -16.12 -0.62
N VAL A 23 -11.29 -15.09 -0.01
CA VAL A 23 -10.96 -14.63 1.35
C VAL A 23 -11.29 -15.72 2.38
N HIS A 24 -12.44 -16.40 2.22
CA HIS A 24 -12.81 -17.51 3.11
C HIS A 24 -11.81 -18.68 3.01
N GLY A 25 -11.43 -19.08 1.79
CA GLY A 25 -10.42 -20.11 1.59
C GLY A 25 -9.04 -19.72 2.14
N LEU A 26 -8.68 -18.43 2.08
CA LEU A 26 -7.47 -17.90 2.70
C LEU A 26 -7.52 -18.02 4.22
N ASP A 27 -8.62 -17.63 4.85
CA ASP A 27 -8.83 -17.71 6.30
C ASP A 27 -8.69 -19.17 6.81
N GLU A 28 -9.33 -20.13 6.13
CA GLU A 28 -9.18 -21.56 6.45
C GLU A 28 -7.73 -22.03 6.40
N ASN A 29 -6.97 -21.59 5.39
CA ASN A 29 -5.56 -21.98 5.25
C ASN A 29 -4.66 -21.32 6.30
N ILE A 30 -4.93 -20.07 6.70
CA ILE A 30 -4.24 -19.42 7.83
C ILE A 30 -4.52 -20.22 9.11
N GLY A 31 -5.78 -20.61 9.36
CA GLY A 31 -6.14 -21.45 10.49
C GLY A 31 -5.37 -22.77 10.54
N ARG A 32 -5.14 -23.40 9.39
CA ARG A 32 -4.31 -24.64 9.30
C ARG A 32 -2.84 -24.38 9.66
N VAL A 33 -2.27 -23.26 9.22
CA VAL A 33 -0.90 -22.88 9.57
C VAL A 33 -0.76 -22.65 11.08
N LEU A 34 -1.66 -21.87 11.68
CA LEU A 34 -1.67 -21.60 13.11
C LEU A 34 -1.84 -22.88 13.94
N THR A 35 -2.74 -23.76 13.52
CA THR A 35 -2.94 -25.08 14.15
C THR A 35 -1.68 -25.93 14.08
N HIS A 36 -0.96 -25.92 12.95
CA HIS A 36 0.30 -26.65 12.81
C HIS A 36 1.38 -26.10 13.75
N LEU A 37 1.52 -24.79 13.86
CA LEU A 37 2.46 -24.17 14.79
C LEU A 37 2.20 -24.59 16.24
N ASP A 38 0.92 -24.60 16.64
CA ASP A 38 0.50 -24.99 17.98
C ASP A 38 0.80 -26.48 18.24
N GLN A 39 0.38 -27.39 17.36
CA GLN A 39 0.64 -28.82 17.47
C GLN A 39 2.13 -29.16 17.49
N SER A 40 2.93 -28.39 16.76
CA SER A 40 4.40 -28.55 16.71
C SER A 40 5.12 -27.87 17.89
N LYS A 41 4.39 -27.16 18.76
CA LYS A 41 4.93 -26.39 19.90
C LYS A 41 5.91 -25.29 19.44
N LEU A 42 5.66 -24.71 18.27
CA LEU A 42 6.45 -23.63 17.70
C LEU A 42 5.81 -22.24 17.94
N SER A 43 4.58 -22.18 18.40
CA SER A 43 3.81 -20.94 18.56
C SER A 43 4.55 -19.89 19.40
N GLU A 44 5.16 -20.27 20.51
CA GLU A 44 5.86 -19.36 21.43
C GLU A 44 7.20 -18.82 20.86
N SER A 45 7.73 -19.45 19.82
CA SER A 45 9.01 -19.07 19.18
C SER A 45 8.82 -18.54 17.76
N THR A 46 7.60 -18.26 17.34
CA THR A 46 7.28 -17.83 15.98
C THR A 46 6.52 -16.52 15.99
N LEU A 47 7.03 -15.55 15.25
CA LEU A 47 6.27 -14.35 14.86
C LEU A 47 5.55 -14.65 13.55
N VAL A 48 4.23 -14.53 13.54
CA VAL A 48 3.40 -14.60 12.34
C VAL A 48 2.98 -13.18 11.96
N LEU A 49 3.33 -12.77 10.75
CA LEU A 49 2.88 -11.52 10.13
C LEU A 49 1.94 -11.87 8.97
N TYR A 50 0.74 -11.34 9.01
CA TYR A 50 -0.21 -11.40 7.90
C TYR A 50 -0.41 -10.01 7.34
N MET A 51 -0.23 -9.86 6.02
CA MET A 51 -0.38 -8.58 5.34
C MET A 51 -0.87 -8.80 3.91
N GLY A 52 -1.65 -7.84 3.38
CA GLY A 52 -1.85 -7.70 1.94
C GLY A 52 -0.63 -7.02 1.30
N ASP A 53 -0.29 -7.40 0.07
CA ASP A 53 0.76 -6.74 -0.73
C ASP A 53 0.27 -5.40 -1.30
N ASN A 54 -1.00 -5.33 -1.63
CA ASN A 54 -1.75 -4.15 -2.05
C ASN A 54 -3.25 -4.36 -1.76
N GLY A 55 -4.00 -3.27 -1.76
CA GLY A 55 -5.45 -3.30 -1.79
C GLY A 55 -5.98 -3.47 -3.21
N PHE A 56 -7.30 -3.29 -3.39
CA PHE A 56 -7.95 -3.36 -4.70
C PHE A 56 -9.27 -2.61 -4.68
N ALA A 57 -9.48 -1.69 -5.61
CA ALA A 57 -10.75 -1.03 -5.82
C ALA A 57 -11.71 -1.97 -6.56
N LEU A 58 -12.87 -2.24 -5.98
CA LEU A 58 -13.93 -3.10 -6.54
C LEU A 58 -15.08 -2.29 -7.15
N GLY A 59 -14.78 -1.11 -7.68
CA GLY A 59 -15.74 -0.17 -8.24
C GLY A 59 -15.70 1.21 -7.58
N GLU A 60 -15.01 1.32 -6.45
CA GLU A 60 -14.80 2.62 -5.80
C GLU A 60 -14.05 3.55 -6.75
N HIS A 61 -14.38 4.83 -6.70
CA HIS A 61 -13.86 5.87 -7.60
C HIS A 61 -14.03 5.56 -9.11
N GLY A 62 -14.87 4.57 -9.46
CA GLY A 62 -15.04 4.09 -10.82
C GLY A 62 -13.90 3.19 -11.32
N PHE A 63 -13.06 2.68 -10.42
CA PHE A 63 -11.93 1.82 -10.75
C PHE A 63 -12.18 0.35 -10.38
N TYR A 64 -11.62 -0.53 -11.21
CA TYR A 64 -11.40 -1.94 -10.91
C TYR A 64 -9.91 -2.20 -11.08
N ASP A 65 -9.11 -1.77 -10.13
CA ASP A 65 -7.64 -1.86 -10.17
C ASP A 65 -7.04 -1.54 -8.79
N LYS A 66 -5.73 -1.56 -8.73
CA LYS A 66 -4.89 -1.29 -7.55
C LYS A 66 -3.80 -0.23 -7.81
N ARG A 67 -3.82 0.41 -8.98
CA ARG A 67 -2.76 1.33 -9.46
C ARG A 67 -3.13 2.78 -9.25
N ASP A 68 -3.67 3.08 -8.08
CA ASP A 68 -4.01 4.42 -7.65
C ASP A 68 -3.58 4.64 -6.20
N ALA A 69 -3.69 5.86 -5.71
CA ALA A 69 -3.29 6.23 -4.36
C ALA A 69 -4.48 6.35 -3.38
N PHE A 70 -5.65 5.83 -3.73
CA PHE A 70 -6.81 5.79 -2.84
C PHE A 70 -6.65 4.73 -1.75
N GLU A 71 -7.31 4.94 -0.60
CA GLU A 71 -7.18 4.02 0.56
C GLU A 71 -7.51 2.56 0.18
N GLU A 72 -8.45 2.33 -0.73
CA GLU A 72 -8.80 0.99 -1.22
C GLU A 72 -7.61 0.25 -1.85
N SER A 73 -6.68 0.98 -2.46
CA SER A 73 -5.50 0.42 -3.10
C SER A 73 -4.27 0.38 -2.20
N ILE A 74 -4.09 1.37 -1.32
CA ILE A 74 -2.86 1.51 -0.53
C ILE A 74 -2.99 1.06 0.92
N ARG A 75 -4.20 1.03 1.48
CA ARG A 75 -4.43 0.60 2.86
C ARG A 75 -4.77 -0.89 2.90
N VAL A 76 -3.86 -1.68 3.46
CA VAL A 76 -3.98 -3.13 3.55
C VAL A 76 -4.07 -3.59 5.01
N PRO A 77 -4.67 -4.76 5.28
CA PRO A 77 -4.61 -5.35 6.60
C PRO A 77 -3.15 -5.71 6.93
N LEU A 78 -2.76 -5.44 8.18
CA LEU A 78 -1.50 -5.91 8.77
C LEU A 78 -1.79 -6.42 10.17
N LEU A 79 -1.49 -7.69 10.42
CA LEU A 79 -1.67 -8.35 11.70
C LEU A 79 -0.36 -9.01 12.13
N ALA A 80 -0.03 -8.89 13.40
CA ALA A 80 1.13 -9.54 14.02
C ALA A 80 0.64 -10.45 15.15
N TRP A 81 1.15 -11.68 15.19
CA TRP A 81 0.83 -12.65 16.23
C TRP A 81 2.11 -13.34 16.72
N ALA A 82 2.39 -13.21 18.01
CA ALA A 82 3.52 -13.85 18.70
C ALA A 82 3.12 -14.09 20.16
N PRO A 83 2.49 -15.23 20.48
CA PRO A 83 1.99 -15.53 21.83
C PRO A 83 3.12 -15.53 22.85
N GLY A 84 2.87 -14.92 24.00
CA GLY A 84 3.86 -14.75 25.06
C GLY A 84 4.84 -13.59 24.85
N GLN A 85 4.82 -12.94 23.68
CA GLN A 85 5.64 -11.76 23.39
C GLN A 85 4.82 -10.51 23.12
N LEU A 86 3.67 -10.66 22.45
CA LEU A 86 2.78 -9.57 22.10
C LEU A 86 1.45 -9.69 22.84
N ASP A 87 1.04 -8.59 23.47
CA ASP A 87 -0.30 -8.44 24.02
C ASP A 87 -1.27 -7.94 22.93
N PRO A 88 -2.57 -8.32 22.98
CA PRO A 88 -3.57 -7.80 22.05
C PRO A 88 -3.66 -6.27 22.12
N SER A 89 -3.37 -5.63 21.00
CA SER A 89 -3.34 -4.16 20.90
C SER A 89 -3.63 -3.71 19.46
N VAL A 90 -3.87 -2.40 19.31
CA VAL A 90 -3.97 -1.75 18.00
C VAL A 90 -2.86 -0.71 17.93
N VAL A 91 -1.97 -0.84 16.94
CA VAL A 91 -0.92 0.12 16.65
C VAL A 91 -1.51 1.23 15.78
N GLN A 92 -1.44 2.46 16.26
CA GLN A 92 -1.99 3.64 15.56
C GLN A 92 -1.03 4.27 14.54
N PRO A 93 0.29 4.37 14.80
CA PRO A 93 1.24 4.92 13.83
C PRO A 93 1.16 4.21 12.48
N MET A 94 1.30 4.99 11.40
CA MET A 94 1.31 4.46 10.04
C MET A 94 2.55 3.61 9.79
N VAL A 95 2.34 2.36 9.39
CA VAL A 95 3.41 1.43 8.98
C VAL A 95 3.26 1.10 7.50
N GLN A 96 4.36 0.77 6.84
CA GLN A 96 4.42 0.47 5.41
C GLN A 96 5.03 -0.93 5.19
N ASN A 97 4.84 -1.48 3.99
CA ASN A 97 5.43 -2.75 3.60
C ASN A 97 6.97 -2.74 3.63
N ILE A 98 7.61 -1.59 3.38
CA ILE A 98 9.06 -1.42 3.51
C ILE A 98 9.56 -1.64 4.95
N ASP A 99 8.70 -1.48 5.94
CA ASP A 99 9.02 -1.66 7.37
C ASP A 99 9.09 -3.13 7.79
N LEU A 100 8.63 -4.06 6.95
CA LEU A 100 8.63 -5.49 7.29
C LEU A 100 10.04 -6.05 7.48
N ALA A 101 10.95 -5.76 6.56
CA ALA A 101 12.30 -6.29 6.61
C ALA A 101 13.05 -5.87 7.89
N PRO A 102 13.15 -4.57 8.24
CA PRO A 102 13.77 -4.16 9.49
C PRO A 102 13.04 -4.69 10.72
N THR A 103 11.69 -4.84 10.68
CA THR A 103 10.93 -5.40 11.80
C THR A 103 11.22 -6.88 12.03
N ILE A 104 11.34 -7.67 10.96
CA ILE A 104 11.69 -9.10 11.07
C ILE A 104 13.09 -9.26 11.65
N LEU A 105 14.06 -8.48 11.20
CA LEU A 105 15.41 -8.51 11.73
C LEU A 105 15.45 -8.17 13.23
N ASP A 106 14.77 -7.08 13.59
CA ASP A 106 14.68 -6.62 14.99
C ASP A 106 14.00 -7.67 15.89
N ALA A 107 12.86 -8.22 15.45
CA ALA A 107 12.18 -9.29 16.18
C ALA A 107 13.02 -10.56 16.36
N CYS A 108 13.91 -10.84 15.42
CA CYS A 108 14.85 -11.97 15.50
C CYS A 108 16.14 -11.63 16.26
N GLY A 109 16.31 -10.41 16.74
CA GLY A 109 17.55 -9.96 17.41
C GLY A 109 18.76 -9.89 16.47
N VAL A 110 18.51 -9.69 15.17
CA VAL A 110 19.56 -9.56 14.15
C VAL A 110 19.80 -8.09 13.88
N GLU A 111 21.01 -7.61 14.16
CA GLU A 111 21.39 -6.25 13.80
C GLU A 111 21.48 -6.10 12.28
N ALA A 112 20.72 -5.13 11.74
CA ALA A 112 20.89 -4.75 10.35
C ALA A 112 22.29 -4.17 10.16
N SER A 113 23.04 -4.70 9.21
CA SER A 113 24.34 -4.11 8.88
C SER A 113 24.13 -2.77 8.18
N GLU A 114 25.06 -1.82 8.35
CA GLU A 114 25.07 -0.54 7.60
C GLU A 114 25.04 -0.73 6.06
N ALA A 115 25.44 -1.91 5.58
CA ALA A 115 25.35 -2.27 4.16
C ALA A 115 23.93 -2.62 3.69
N MET A 116 22.98 -2.81 4.62
CA MET A 116 21.55 -2.96 4.33
C MET A 116 20.90 -1.57 4.38
N ASP A 117 21.02 -0.82 3.29
CA ASP A 117 20.36 0.46 3.13
C ASP A 117 18.84 0.21 2.97
N MET A 118 18.13 0.29 4.10
CA MET A 118 16.69 0.03 4.16
C MET A 118 15.92 1.33 4.36
N ASP A 119 14.99 1.62 3.47
CA ASP A 119 14.11 2.79 3.57
C ASP A 119 13.09 2.68 4.71
N GLY A 120 12.81 1.48 5.19
CA GLY A 120 11.82 1.21 6.24
C GLY A 120 12.37 1.33 7.65
N MET A 121 11.45 1.44 8.60
CA MET A 121 11.71 1.50 10.04
C MET A 121 11.13 0.27 10.75
N SER A 122 11.82 -0.29 11.74
CA SER A 122 11.26 -1.39 12.53
C SER A 122 10.06 -0.93 13.37
N PHE A 123 8.90 -1.55 13.15
CA PHE A 123 7.74 -1.35 14.02
C PHE A 123 7.65 -2.38 15.16
N TRP A 124 8.67 -3.22 15.33
CA TRP A 124 8.74 -4.15 16.45
C TRP A 124 8.60 -3.46 17.82
N PRO A 125 9.27 -2.29 18.07
CA PRO A 125 9.03 -1.55 19.30
C PRO A 125 7.59 -1.09 19.51
N LEU A 126 6.88 -0.71 18.44
CA LEU A 126 5.45 -0.35 18.52
C LEU A 126 4.59 -1.54 18.91
N LEU A 127 4.86 -2.73 18.38
CA LEU A 127 4.18 -3.97 18.75
C LEU A 127 4.38 -4.32 20.23
N LEU A 128 5.55 -3.99 20.79
CA LEU A 128 5.87 -4.16 22.21
C LEU A 128 5.31 -3.04 23.10
N GLY A 129 4.44 -2.17 22.58
CA GLY A 129 3.82 -1.07 23.32
C GLY A 129 4.78 0.08 23.66
N LYS A 130 5.96 0.15 23.02
CA LYS A 130 6.88 1.28 23.12
C LYS A 130 6.42 2.41 22.21
N ASN A 131 6.89 3.62 22.48
CA ASN A 131 6.58 4.82 21.70
C ASN A 131 7.87 5.44 21.15
N PRO A 132 8.50 4.83 20.12
CA PRO A 132 9.66 5.42 19.47
C PRO A 132 9.25 6.67 18.67
N GLU A 133 10.24 7.48 18.29
CA GLU A 133 10.03 8.50 17.28
C GLU A 133 9.61 7.81 15.97
N TRP A 134 8.53 8.32 15.33
CA TRP A 134 7.93 7.69 14.18
C TRP A 134 7.58 8.72 13.12
N ARG A 135 7.43 8.26 11.87
CA ARG A 135 7.04 9.12 10.75
C ARG A 135 5.64 9.72 10.94
N ASP A 136 5.44 10.91 10.47
CA ASP A 136 4.15 11.62 10.45
C ASP A 136 3.46 11.58 9.06
N HIS A 137 4.13 11.03 8.06
CA HIS A 137 3.59 10.85 6.72
C HIS A 137 4.19 9.62 6.04
N ILE A 138 3.54 9.19 4.96
CA ILE A 138 4.00 8.15 4.07
C ILE A 138 4.00 8.65 2.63
N LEU A 139 4.93 8.12 1.83
CA LEU A 139 5.05 8.38 0.40
C LEU A 139 4.50 7.18 -0.37
N TYR A 140 3.73 7.46 -1.42
CA TYR A 140 3.30 6.48 -2.40
C TYR A 140 3.84 6.86 -3.77
N GLU A 141 4.40 5.87 -4.47
CA GLU A 141 4.95 6.03 -5.81
C GLU A 141 4.44 4.91 -6.71
N TYR A 142 3.82 5.27 -7.83
CA TYR A 142 3.48 4.35 -8.90
C TYR A 142 4.04 4.89 -10.22
N HIS A 143 4.88 4.10 -10.86
CA HIS A 143 5.47 4.46 -12.14
C HIS A 143 4.69 3.81 -13.28
N TRP A 144 4.43 4.60 -14.33
CA TRP A 144 3.71 4.16 -15.52
C TRP A 144 4.23 2.82 -16.08
N GLU A 145 3.31 1.93 -16.40
CA GLU A 145 3.58 0.62 -16.96
C GLU A 145 3.04 0.49 -18.37
N TRP A 146 3.83 -0.10 -19.26
CA TRP A 146 3.41 -0.37 -20.65
C TRP A 146 2.11 -1.19 -20.76
N ASN A 147 1.89 -2.12 -19.87
CA ASN A 147 0.70 -2.96 -19.89
C ASN A 147 -0.57 -2.24 -19.41
N PHE A 148 -0.41 -1.09 -18.75
CA PHE A 148 -1.47 -0.27 -18.19
C PHE A 148 -1.33 1.19 -18.63
N PRO A 149 -1.38 1.45 -19.96
CA PRO A 149 -1.05 2.78 -20.51
C PRO A 149 -2.01 3.89 -20.10
N ALA A 150 -3.21 3.55 -19.64
CA ALA A 150 -4.20 4.50 -19.19
C ALA A 150 -3.96 5.00 -17.74
N THR A 151 -3.09 4.32 -16.98
CA THR A 151 -2.75 4.73 -15.61
C THR A 151 -1.51 5.60 -15.63
N PRO A 152 -1.59 6.86 -15.24
CA PRO A 152 -0.43 7.76 -15.20
C PRO A 152 0.53 7.38 -14.07
N THR A 153 1.78 7.84 -14.17
CA THR A 153 2.67 7.87 -13.01
C THR A 153 2.03 8.73 -11.93
N THR A 154 1.91 8.18 -10.73
CA THR A 154 1.18 8.78 -9.62
C THR A 154 2.07 8.83 -8.38
N PHE A 155 2.10 9.97 -7.75
CA PHE A 155 2.75 10.16 -6.47
C PHE A 155 1.73 10.66 -5.45
N ALA A 156 1.85 10.24 -4.21
CA ALA A 156 1.02 10.79 -3.15
C ALA A 156 1.78 10.89 -1.83
N ILE A 157 1.40 11.88 -1.05
CA ILE A 157 1.79 12.00 0.35
C ILE A 157 0.54 11.91 1.22
N ARG A 158 0.60 11.08 2.26
CA ARG A 158 -0.48 10.84 3.19
C ARG A 158 0.01 11.05 4.62
N THR A 159 -0.61 11.96 5.32
CA THR A 159 -0.48 12.16 6.77
C THR A 159 -1.62 11.43 7.49
N ASP A 160 -1.69 11.50 8.81
CA ASP A 160 -2.81 10.90 9.56
C ASP A 160 -4.18 11.43 9.09
N ARG A 161 -4.24 12.68 8.67
CA ARG A 161 -5.50 13.33 8.31
C ARG A 161 -5.64 13.64 6.83
N TYR A 162 -4.59 14.10 6.17
CA TYR A 162 -4.69 14.62 4.81
C TYR A 162 -3.92 13.78 3.83
N LYS A 163 -4.42 13.73 2.59
CA LYS A 163 -3.74 13.11 1.46
C LYS A 163 -3.70 14.07 0.28
N PHE A 164 -2.53 14.19 -0.34
CA PHE A 164 -2.37 14.87 -1.61
C PHE A 164 -1.92 13.87 -2.67
N ILE A 165 -2.60 13.84 -3.82
CA ILE A 165 -2.29 12.95 -4.95
C ILE A 165 -1.89 13.80 -6.15
N PHE A 166 -0.74 13.48 -6.72
CA PHE A 166 -0.21 14.11 -7.92
C PHE A 166 -0.13 13.11 -9.07
N TYR A 167 -0.78 13.44 -10.19
CA TYR A 167 -0.75 12.65 -11.42
C TYR A 167 0.18 13.32 -12.43
N HIS A 168 1.31 12.68 -12.72
CA HIS A 168 2.30 13.23 -13.64
C HIS A 168 1.74 13.31 -15.07
N GLY A 169 1.79 14.50 -15.66
CA GLY A 169 1.27 14.75 -16.99
C GLY A 169 -0.24 14.91 -17.12
N VAL A 170 -1.00 14.78 -16.01
CA VAL A 170 -2.46 14.93 -15.96
C VAL A 170 -2.79 15.98 -14.89
N TRP A 171 -2.47 17.21 -15.17
CA TRP A 171 -2.46 18.33 -14.22
C TRP A 171 -3.82 18.67 -13.58
N ASP A 172 -4.92 18.33 -14.22
CA ASP A 172 -6.28 18.58 -13.75
C ASP A 172 -6.87 17.43 -12.90
N ALA A 173 -6.14 16.33 -12.79
CA ALA A 173 -6.58 15.15 -12.03
C ALA A 173 -6.06 15.11 -10.59
N ASN A 174 -5.19 16.06 -10.18
CA ASN A 174 -4.64 16.06 -8.83
C ASN A 174 -5.74 16.08 -7.77
N GLY A 175 -5.47 15.42 -6.63
CA GLY A 175 -6.43 15.28 -5.54
C GLY A 175 -5.89 15.79 -4.21
N PHE A 176 -6.81 16.32 -3.38
CA PHE A 176 -6.55 16.63 -1.98
C PHE A 176 -7.75 16.21 -1.15
N TYR A 177 -7.53 15.44 -0.10
CA TYR A 177 -8.58 14.82 0.69
C TYR A 177 -8.34 14.99 2.19
N ASP A 178 -9.43 15.16 2.95
CA ASP A 178 -9.44 15.16 4.43
C ASP A 178 -9.99 13.80 4.90
N LEU A 179 -9.12 12.87 5.24
CA LEU A 179 -9.47 11.50 5.58
C LEU A 179 -10.20 11.37 6.93
N GLU A 180 -10.16 12.40 7.78
CA GLU A 180 -10.91 12.43 9.03
C GLU A 180 -12.40 12.63 8.77
N THR A 181 -12.75 13.51 7.82
CA THR A 181 -14.14 13.84 7.50
C THR A 181 -14.67 13.07 6.28
N ASP A 182 -13.78 12.61 5.41
CA ASP A 182 -14.07 11.86 4.20
C ASP A 182 -13.11 10.67 4.03
N PRO A 183 -13.24 9.61 4.85
CA PRO A 183 -12.34 8.45 4.82
C PRO A 183 -12.42 7.63 3.53
N HIS A 184 -13.41 7.89 2.69
CA HIS A 184 -13.60 7.25 1.38
C HIS A 184 -13.21 8.16 0.21
N GLU A 185 -12.55 9.29 0.46
CA GLU A 185 -11.96 10.17 -0.56
C GLU A 185 -12.94 10.55 -1.70
N ARG A 186 -14.21 10.76 -1.35
CA ARG A 186 -15.28 11.03 -2.30
C ARG A 186 -15.36 12.50 -2.75
N HIS A 187 -14.72 13.39 -1.98
CA HIS A 187 -14.80 14.83 -2.18
C HIS A 187 -13.40 15.42 -2.35
N ASN A 188 -13.00 15.65 -3.59
CA ASN A 188 -11.73 16.30 -3.88
C ASN A 188 -11.78 17.79 -3.47
N LEU A 189 -10.95 18.16 -2.49
CA LEU A 189 -10.89 19.49 -1.90
C LEU A 189 -9.85 20.41 -2.56
N ILE A 190 -9.15 19.96 -3.59
CA ILE A 190 -8.01 20.69 -4.19
C ILE A 190 -8.38 22.08 -4.71
N HIS A 191 -9.63 22.27 -5.13
CA HIS A 191 -10.16 23.55 -5.63
C HIS A 191 -10.99 24.32 -4.60
N VAL A 192 -11.10 23.81 -3.37
CA VAL A 192 -11.85 24.47 -2.29
C VAL A 192 -10.96 25.53 -1.65
N PRO A 193 -11.34 26.83 -1.68
CA PRO A 193 -10.46 27.92 -1.25
C PRO A 193 -9.88 27.76 0.16
N GLY A 194 -10.67 27.21 1.10
CA GLY A 194 -10.25 27.01 2.50
C GLY A 194 -9.16 25.97 2.70
N TYR A 195 -8.91 25.12 1.71
CA TYR A 195 -7.90 24.04 1.78
C TYR A 195 -6.68 24.30 0.89
N ARG A 196 -6.69 25.37 0.12
CA ARG A 196 -5.64 25.66 -0.87
C ARG A 196 -4.22 25.71 -0.27
N GLU A 197 -4.07 26.42 0.85
CA GLU A 197 -2.75 26.58 1.50
C GLU A 197 -2.22 25.21 1.94
N MET A 198 -3.05 24.41 2.59
CA MET A 198 -2.68 23.07 3.07
C MET A 198 -2.36 22.11 1.92
N ALA A 199 -3.16 22.12 0.86
CA ALA A 199 -2.88 21.34 -0.33
C ALA A 199 -1.51 21.73 -0.97
N MET A 200 -1.18 23.02 -0.97
CA MET A 200 0.12 23.48 -1.46
C MET A 200 1.27 23.07 -0.53
N GLN A 201 1.08 23.11 0.78
CA GLN A 201 2.09 22.64 1.74
C GLN A 201 2.38 21.15 1.58
N LEU A 202 1.33 20.30 1.50
CA LEU A 202 1.54 18.88 1.26
C LEU A 202 2.16 18.59 -0.12
N ARG A 203 1.79 19.38 -1.13
CA ARG A 203 2.41 19.26 -2.44
C ARG A 203 3.91 19.58 -2.38
N GLU A 204 4.29 20.64 -1.69
CA GLU A 204 5.71 21.00 -1.52
C GLU A 204 6.46 19.91 -0.75
N GLN A 205 5.87 19.42 0.33
CA GLN A 205 6.43 18.30 1.10
C GLN A 205 6.60 17.05 0.23
N LEU A 206 5.60 16.68 -0.59
CA LEU A 206 5.70 15.56 -1.52
C LEU A 206 6.91 15.71 -2.46
N PHE A 207 7.10 16.89 -3.05
CA PHE A 207 8.20 17.09 -3.99
C PHE A 207 9.57 17.10 -3.29
N ASN A 208 9.66 17.60 -2.06
CA ASN A 208 10.88 17.54 -1.26
C ASN A 208 11.24 16.08 -0.93
N GLU A 209 10.24 15.25 -0.55
CA GLU A 209 10.46 13.82 -0.31
C GLU A 209 10.91 13.08 -1.58
N LEU A 210 10.28 13.35 -2.72
CA LEU A 210 10.67 12.78 -4.01
C LEU A 210 12.08 13.19 -4.44
N GLU A 211 12.49 14.43 -4.15
CA GLU A 211 13.83 14.90 -4.43
C GLU A 211 14.87 14.20 -3.56
N ASN A 212 14.56 14.03 -2.26
CA ASN A 212 15.45 13.37 -1.31
C ASN A 212 15.56 11.86 -1.55
N SER A 213 14.49 11.20 -1.98
CA SER A 213 14.46 9.75 -2.26
C SER A 213 14.91 9.38 -3.66
N GLY A 214 15.13 10.35 -4.56
CA GLY A 214 15.40 10.09 -5.97
C GLY A 214 14.16 9.74 -6.79
N GLY A 215 12.95 9.89 -6.24
CA GLY A 215 11.68 9.62 -6.91
C GLY A 215 11.37 10.58 -8.07
N LEU A 216 12.08 11.71 -8.19
CA LEU A 216 12.01 12.59 -9.35
C LEU A 216 12.71 12.01 -10.59
N ASP A 217 13.63 11.07 -10.41
CA ASP A 217 14.32 10.38 -11.48
C ASP A 217 13.41 9.31 -12.08
N LEU A 218 12.46 9.71 -12.91
CA LEU A 218 11.54 8.79 -13.57
C LEU A 218 12.33 7.75 -14.37
N PRO A 219 12.13 6.44 -14.14
CA PRO A 219 12.90 5.39 -14.79
C PRO A 219 12.54 5.30 -16.28
N VAL A 220 13.20 6.09 -17.11
CA VAL A 220 13.09 5.98 -18.56
C VAL A 220 13.91 4.77 -18.99
N ARG A 221 13.23 3.64 -19.21
CA ARG A 221 13.88 2.44 -19.74
C ARG A 221 13.72 2.36 -21.24
N ARG A 222 14.85 2.21 -21.94
CA ARG A 222 14.81 1.81 -23.34
C ARG A 222 14.25 0.40 -23.43
N PRO A 223 13.19 0.13 -24.24
CA PRO A 223 12.70 -1.22 -24.42
C PRO A 223 13.85 -2.10 -24.92
N ALA A 224 14.26 -3.08 -24.16
CA ALA A 224 15.26 -4.07 -24.55
C ALA A 224 14.53 -5.31 -25.09
N GLY A 225 14.46 -5.42 -26.43
CA GLY A 225 13.88 -6.58 -27.09
C GLY A 225 12.34 -6.60 -27.15
N ASP A 226 11.81 -7.60 -27.85
CA ASP A 226 10.38 -7.89 -27.87
C ASP A 226 9.96 -8.39 -26.48
N ARG A 227 9.23 -7.58 -25.74
CA ARG A 227 8.49 -8.11 -24.58
C ARG A 227 7.48 -9.12 -25.12
N LEU A 228 7.48 -10.30 -24.52
CA LEU A 228 6.38 -11.23 -24.66
C LEU A 228 5.12 -10.53 -24.11
N ASP A 229 4.40 -9.86 -25.02
CA ASP A 229 3.12 -9.29 -24.71
C ASP A 229 2.19 -10.48 -24.37
N GLN A 230 1.78 -10.59 -23.11
CA GLN A 230 0.88 -11.65 -22.66
C GLN A 230 -0.41 -11.72 -23.50
N ARG A 231 -0.77 -10.63 -24.20
CA ARG A 231 -1.86 -10.59 -25.16
C ARG A 231 -1.61 -11.44 -26.41
N LYS A 232 -0.34 -11.70 -26.79
CA LYS A 232 0.01 -12.58 -27.92
C LYS A 232 -0.09 -14.07 -27.57
N LEU A 233 -0.08 -14.42 -26.28
CA LEU A 233 -0.19 -15.81 -25.83
C LEU A 233 -1.64 -16.32 -25.78
N ARG A 234 -2.62 -15.48 -26.05
CA ARG A 234 -4.05 -15.81 -26.08
C ARG A 234 -4.65 -15.90 -27.49
N ARG A 235 -3.84 -16.16 -28.52
CA ARG A 235 -4.32 -16.48 -29.86
C ARG A 235 -4.20 -17.97 -30.16
#